data_76933507e4e4d02d79d8be0d9a8695e3
#
_entry.id   76933507e4e4d02d79d8be0d9a8695e3
#
_cell.length_a   1.000
_cell.length_b   1.000
_cell.length_c   1.000
_cell.angle_alpha   90.00
_cell.angle_beta   90.00
_cell.angle_gamma   90.00
#
_symmetry.space_group_name_H-M   'P 1'
#
loop_
_entity.id
_entity.type
_entity.pdbx_description
1 polymer ?
#
loop_
_entity_poly.entity_id
_entity_poly.type
_entity_poly.pdbx_seq_one_letter_code
_entity_poly.pdbx_strand_id
1 'polypeptide(L)'
;MSQYKPYPIYKDSGVEWIGQVPEHWKIARIKWISILNPKKSSLIEGKDSLCTFLPMEKLRTNTITLDETRTVKDVYDGYSYFCDEDILIAKVTPCFENRNIAIANGLVNGIGFGSTEINVIRTNERSYNRFLYYWLQEDRFRTIAISEMRGTGGLRRVPTEIFESFVIVLPNLAEQNTIVAILDKETARIDALIGKKKRFMELLKEKRQALITYAVTKGLNPDVKMKDSGVEWIGQVPEHWGVVPSTWLFVERKERAHADDQHLSATQKYGVIPLAEYERLEERRVPHAVKNLEQRKHVELNDFVLSMMSFEGGIEKGKACGCVSAAYVVLRAKVGAEVDYFAYLFKSDLYIQCLKTTARFIRYGQNLNYGDFRQAKLPKPSLEEQQHISKFLNLEVARIDALVAKVEESIALLKERRVAFITAAVTGQIDLRGG
;
A
#
# COMPACT_ATOMS: atom_id res chain seq x y z
N MET A 1 -10.89 -12.24 21.94
CA MET A 1 -10.18 -13.22 22.80
C MET A 1 -10.98 -13.60 24.06
N SER A 2 -11.94 -12.80 24.51
CA SER A 2 -12.72 -13.06 25.73
C SER A 2 -13.54 -14.36 25.74
N GLN A 3 -13.71 -15.02 24.61
CA GLN A 3 -14.46 -16.29 24.53
C GLN A 3 -13.59 -17.54 24.81
N TYR A 4 -12.26 -17.42 24.76
CA TYR A 4 -11.35 -18.53 25.02
C TYR A 4 -10.80 -18.45 26.43
N LYS A 5 -10.72 -19.59 27.13
CA LYS A 5 -10.21 -19.69 28.50
C LYS A 5 -8.70 -19.98 28.48
N PRO A 6 -7.96 -19.64 29.54
CA PRO A 6 -6.60 -20.13 29.72
C PRO A 6 -6.60 -21.65 29.97
N TYR A 7 -5.45 -22.29 29.79
CA TYR A 7 -5.25 -23.67 30.21
C TYR A 7 -5.34 -23.79 31.74
N PRO A 8 -5.74 -24.96 32.26
CA PRO A 8 -5.93 -25.14 33.71
C PRO A 8 -4.64 -25.01 34.51
N ILE A 9 -3.51 -25.49 33.97
CA ILE A 9 -2.22 -25.54 34.67
C ILE A 9 -1.12 -25.12 33.71
N TYR A 10 -0.20 -24.29 34.21
CA TYR A 10 0.97 -23.78 33.50
C TYR A 10 2.27 -24.15 34.23
N LYS A 11 3.36 -24.20 33.49
CA LYS A 11 4.73 -24.28 33.98
C LYS A 11 5.60 -23.21 33.36
N ASP A 12 6.69 -22.86 34.02
CA ASP A 12 7.71 -22.00 33.43
C ASP A 12 8.38 -22.71 32.25
N SER A 13 8.47 -22.01 31.12
CA SER A 13 9.16 -22.52 29.93
C SER A 13 10.68 -22.49 30.07
N GLY A 14 11.24 -21.79 31.04
CA GLY A 14 12.68 -21.50 31.11
C GLY A 14 13.20 -20.60 29.99
N VAL A 15 12.30 -20.00 29.20
CA VAL A 15 12.62 -19.04 28.12
C VAL A 15 11.92 -17.74 28.44
N GLU A 16 12.69 -16.71 28.74
CA GLU A 16 12.19 -15.41 29.25
C GLU A 16 11.08 -14.80 28.39
N TRP A 17 11.23 -14.82 27.07
CA TRP A 17 10.25 -14.21 26.18
C TRP A 17 8.97 -15.06 25.98
N ILE A 18 9.00 -16.36 26.27
CA ILE A 18 7.82 -17.23 26.21
C ILE A 18 7.05 -17.15 27.55
N GLY A 19 7.77 -17.14 28.66
CA GLY A 19 7.21 -17.14 29.99
C GLY A 19 6.53 -18.46 30.33
N GLN A 20 5.28 -18.42 30.78
CA GLN A 20 4.51 -19.61 31.18
C GLN A 20 3.83 -20.28 30.00
N VAL A 21 3.85 -21.61 29.99
CA VAL A 21 3.24 -22.46 28.95
C VAL A 21 2.40 -23.56 29.60
N PRO A 22 1.42 -24.14 28.92
CA PRO A 22 0.64 -25.26 29.45
C PRO A 22 1.56 -26.38 29.93
N GLU A 23 1.27 -26.97 31.08
CA GLU A 23 2.14 -27.94 31.76
C GLU A 23 2.56 -29.12 30.86
N HIS A 24 1.64 -29.62 30.03
CA HIS A 24 1.86 -30.75 29.15
C HIS A 24 2.60 -30.43 27.84
N TRP A 25 2.82 -29.12 27.52
CA TRP A 25 3.53 -28.75 26.31
C TRP A 25 5.04 -28.95 26.50
N LYS A 26 5.71 -29.33 25.38
CA LYS A 26 7.16 -29.54 25.34
C LYS A 26 7.84 -28.31 24.77
N ILE A 27 9.07 -28.11 25.21
CA ILE A 27 9.96 -27.08 24.67
C ILE A 27 10.83 -27.73 23.61
N ALA A 28 10.93 -27.15 22.43
CA ALA A 28 11.71 -27.70 21.33
C ALA A 28 12.44 -26.58 20.57
N ARG A 29 13.56 -26.90 19.94
CA ARG A 29 14.15 -26.06 18.91
C ARG A 29 13.63 -26.46 17.54
N ILE A 30 13.48 -25.48 16.63
CA ILE A 30 12.94 -25.73 15.29
C ILE A 30 13.71 -26.84 14.58
N LYS A 31 15.03 -26.88 14.68
CA LYS A 31 15.89 -27.93 14.09
C LYS A 31 15.59 -29.36 14.57
N TRP A 32 14.90 -29.55 15.70
CA TRP A 32 14.55 -30.88 16.20
C TRP A 32 13.23 -31.40 15.62
N ILE A 33 12.45 -30.52 15.02
CA ILE A 33 11.13 -30.81 14.48
C ILE A 33 11.03 -30.55 12.97
N SER A 34 12.12 -30.05 12.37
CA SER A 34 12.15 -29.74 10.94
C SER A 34 13.57 -29.79 10.37
N ILE A 35 13.65 -29.86 9.06
CA ILE A 35 14.87 -29.75 8.26
C ILE A 35 14.80 -28.42 7.50
N LEU A 36 15.83 -27.58 7.66
CA LEU A 36 15.97 -26.34 6.93
C LEU A 36 16.70 -26.61 5.60
N ASN A 37 16.16 -26.08 4.51
CA ASN A 37 16.69 -26.19 3.15
C ASN A 37 17.05 -27.65 2.77
N PRO A 38 16.06 -28.54 2.60
CA PRO A 38 16.27 -29.96 2.29
C PRO A 38 17.18 -30.16 1.09
N LYS A 39 18.01 -31.20 1.13
CA LYS A 39 18.99 -31.47 0.07
C LYS A 39 18.29 -31.97 -1.21
N LYS A 40 18.76 -31.50 -2.37
CA LYS A 40 18.30 -31.95 -3.70
C LYS A 40 18.58 -33.44 -3.97
N SER A 41 19.47 -34.05 -3.23
CA SER A 41 19.75 -35.48 -3.32
C SER A 41 18.59 -36.38 -2.91
N SER A 42 17.56 -35.82 -2.27
CA SER A 42 16.30 -36.52 -1.98
C SER A 42 15.30 -36.51 -3.14
N LEU A 43 15.64 -35.85 -4.25
CA LEU A 43 14.82 -35.81 -5.46
C LEU A 43 14.82 -37.17 -6.14
N ILE A 44 13.64 -37.73 -6.38
CA ILE A 44 13.44 -39.02 -7.04
C ILE A 44 13.27 -38.84 -8.55
N GLU A 45 12.72 -37.71 -8.96
CA GLU A 45 12.37 -37.37 -10.34
C GLU A 45 13.61 -37.17 -11.21
N GLY A 46 13.49 -37.59 -12.46
CA GLY A 46 14.55 -37.41 -13.46
C GLY A 46 14.78 -35.95 -13.85
N LYS A 47 15.97 -35.66 -14.38
CA LYS A 47 16.35 -34.27 -14.78
C LYS A 47 15.46 -33.66 -15.85
N ASP A 48 14.80 -34.47 -16.68
CA ASP A 48 13.89 -33.98 -17.73
C ASP A 48 12.44 -33.82 -17.26
N SER A 49 12.15 -34.17 -15.97
CA SER A 49 10.82 -33.97 -15.37
C SER A 49 10.50 -32.50 -15.23
N LEU A 50 9.22 -32.16 -15.37
CA LEU A 50 8.72 -30.82 -15.13
C LEU A 50 8.56 -30.56 -13.62
N CYS A 51 8.81 -29.33 -13.21
CA CYS A 51 8.63 -28.84 -11.84
C CYS A 51 8.08 -27.43 -11.83
N THR A 52 7.47 -27.03 -10.74
CA THR A 52 7.06 -25.64 -10.53
C THR A 52 8.27 -24.76 -10.27
N PHE A 53 8.32 -23.58 -10.89
CA PHE A 53 9.33 -22.57 -10.61
C PHE A 53 8.73 -21.37 -9.88
N LEU A 54 9.33 -20.99 -8.74
CA LEU A 54 8.83 -19.93 -7.86
C LEU A 54 9.82 -18.76 -7.72
N PRO A 55 9.67 -17.69 -8.49
CA PRO A 55 10.38 -16.45 -8.25
C PRO A 55 9.98 -15.80 -6.92
N MET A 56 10.86 -14.97 -6.34
CA MET A 56 10.63 -14.33 -5.04
C MET A 56 9.35 -13.47 -5.01
N GLU A 57 9.05 -12.78 -6.09
CA GLU A 57 7.87 -11.91 -6.21
C GLU A 57 6.54 -12.65 -6.21
N LYS A 58 6.53 -13.96 -6.43
CA LYS A 58 5.34 -14.82 -6.41
C LYS A 58 5.05 -15.45 -5.04
N LEU A 59 5.95 -15.31 -4.08
CA LEU A 59 5.71 -15.68 -2.68
C LEU A 59 5.15 -14.48 -1.91
N ARG A 60 3.97 -14.64 -1.33
CA ARG A 60 3.28 -13.64 -0.49
C ARG A 60 2.83 -14.26 0.83
N THR A 61 2.22 -13.47 1.70
CA THR A 61 1.63 -13.98 2.94
C THR A 61 0.49 -14.95 2.61
N ASN A 62 0.64 -16.21 3.00
CA ASN A 62 -0.34 -17.28 2.81
C ASN A 62 -0.73 -17.56 1.34
N THR A 63 0.10 -17.14 0.37
CA THR A 63 -0.23 -17.30 -1.05
C THR A 63 1.03 -17.52 -1.88
N ILE A 64 0.94 -18.46 -2.82
CA ILE A 64 1.96 -18.73 -3.84
C ILE A 64 1.25 -18.67 -5.21
N THR A 65 1.86 -17.98 -6.18
CA THR A 65 1.39 -18.03 -7.58
C THR A 65 2.18 -19.09 -8.33
N LEU A 66 1.49 -20.16 -8.76
CA LEU A 66 2.07 -21.35 -9.41
C LEU A 66 1.79 -21.35 -10.93
N ASP A 67 2.25 -20.34 -11.64
CA ASP A 67 1.98 -20.12 -13.07
C ASP A 67 3.22 -20.32 -13.96
N GLU A 68 4.34 -20.81 -13.39
CA GLU A 68 5.57 -21.01 -14.13
C GLU A 68 6.10 -22.44 -13.92
N THR A 69 6.37 -23.12 -15.03
CA THR A 69 6.88 -24.49 -15.05
C THR A 69 8.19 -24.54 -15.81
N ARG A 70 9.17 -25.27 -15.29
CA ARG A 70 10.48 -25.50 -15.91
C ARG A 70 10.88 -26.96 -15.83
N THR A 71 11.90 -27.37 -16.57
CA THR A 71 12.50 -28.70 -16.39
C THR A 71 13.41 -28.70 -15.15
N VAL A 72 13.51 -29.81 -14.44
CA VAL A 72 14.41 -29.95 -13.29
C VAL A 72 15.83 -29.60 -13.69
N LYS A 73 16.26 -29.99 -14.89
CA LYS A 73 17.60 -29.73 -15.43
C LYS A 73 17.93 -28.24 -15.47
N ASP A 74 16.96 -27.40 -15.85
CA ASP A 74 17.17 -25.95 -16.00
C ASP A 74 17.28 -25.22 -14.66
N VAL A 75 16.74 -25.80 -13.58
CA VAL A 75 16.65 -25.17 -12.27
C VAL A 75 17.40 -25.92 -11.17
N TYR A 76 17.97 -27.06 -11.46
CA TYR A 76 18.67 -27.88 -10.47
C TYR A 76 19.80 -27.11 -9.79
N ASP A 77 20.59 -26.39 -10.56
CA ASP A 77 21.68 -25.58 -10.03
C ASP A 77 21.21 -24.12 -9.79
N GLY A 78 21.62 -23.55 -8.67
CA GLY A 78 21.38 -22.13 -8.37
C GLY A 78 20.03 -21.77 -7.73
N TYR A 79 19.11 -22.73 -7.51
CA TYR A 79 17.79 -22.49 -6.92
C TYR A 79 17.52 -23.35 -5.69
N SER A 80 16.64 -22.92 -4.80
CA SER A 80 16.19 -23.69 -3.63
C SER A 80 15.16 -24.73 -4.04
N TYR A 81 15.35 -25.98 -3.60
CA TYR A 81 14.43 -27.10 -3.84
C TYR A 81 13.40 -27.21 -2.72
N PHE A 82 12.14 -27.50 -3.07
CA PHE A 82 11.05 -27.77 -2.15
C PHE A 82 10.03 -28.74 -2.75
N CYS A 83 9.20 -29.29 -1.89
CA CYS A 83 8.07 -30.17 -2.24
C CYS A 83 6.74 -29.62 -1.73
N ASP A 84 5.64 -30.26 -2.13
CA ASP A 84 4.37 -30.03 -1.47
C ASP A 84 4.50 -30.23 0.04
N GLU A 85 3.73 -29.47 0.81
CA GLU A 85 3.71 -29.39 2.27
C GLU A 85 4.96 -28.72 2.91
N ASP A 86 5.97 -28.32 2.16
CA ASP A 86 7.07 -27.53 2.69
C ASP A 86 6.64 -26.08 3.00
N ILE A 87 7.14 -25.53 4.10
CA ILE A 87 6.96 -24.11 4.44
C ILE A 87 8.02 -23.31 3.70
N LEU A 88 7.58 -22.36 2.89
CA LEU A 88 8.44 -21.42 2.16
C LEU A 88 8.39 -20.07 2.86
N ILE A 89 9.54 -19.57 3.31
CA ILE A 89 9.66 -18.27 3.97
C ILE A 89 10.76 -17.43 3.34
N ALA A 90 10.43 -16.21 2.95
CA ALA A 90 11.43 -15.26 2.50
C ALA A 90 12.43 -14.97 3.61
N LYS A 91 13.73 -14.80 3.27
CA LYS A 91 14.77 -14.44 4.25
C LYS A 91 15.33 -13.03 4.04
N VAL A 92 15.00 -12.37 2.93
CA VAL A 92 15.57 -11.08 2.48
C VAL A 92 14.62 -9.92 2.70
N THR A 93 15.16 -8.71 2.97
CA THR A 93 14.40 -7.45 2.96
C THR A 93 13.90 -7.10 1.55
N PRO A 94 12.70 -6.49 1.38
CA PRO A 94 11.68 -6.26 2.41
C PRO A 94 10.72 -7.47 2.57
N CYS A 95 10.97 -8.57 1.85
CA CYS A 95 10.03 -9.70 1.74
C CYS A 95 9.80 -10.41 3.08
N PHE A 96 10.84 -10.59 3.91
CA PHE A 96 10.67 -11.13 5.25
C PHE A 96 9.87 -10.19 6.13
N GLU A 97 10.18 -8.90 6.13
CA GLU A 97 9.48 -7.86 6.89
C GLU A 97 8.00 -7.79 6.50
N ASN A 98 7.69 -8.00 5.22
CA ASN A 98 6.33 -8.08 4.67
C ASN A 98 5.60 -9.40 4.96
N ARG A 99 6.20 -10.31 5.76
CA ARG A 99 5.61 -11.59 6.13
C ARG A 99 5.36 -12.52 4.94
N ASN A 100 6.23 -12.51 3.93
CA ASN A 100 6.11 -13.42 2.80
C ASN A 100 6.47 -14.85 3.25
N ILE A 101 5.45 -15.63 3.54
CA ILE A 101 5.51 -17.03 3.99
C ILE A 101 4.27 -17.77 3.49
N ALA A 102 4.44 -19.00 3.01
CA ALA A 102 3.33 -19.85 2.60
C ALA A 102 3.73 -21.34 2.71
N ILE A 103 2.75 -22.23 2.67
CA ILE A 103 2.98 -23.66 2.52
C ILE A 103 2.82 -23.99 1.03
N ALA A 104 3.80 -24.70 0.47
CA ALA A 104 3.74 -25.18 -0.90
C ALA A 104 2.65 -26.26 -1.02
N ASN A 105 1.79 -26.14 -2.04
CA ASN A 105 0.76 -27.13 -2.31
C ASN A 105 0.31 -27.05 -3.77
N GLY A 106 0.08 -28.16 -4.42
CA GLY A 106 -0.35 -28.24 -5.82
C GLY A 106 0.77 -28.01 -6.82
N LEU A 107 1.98 -28.35 -6.47
CA LEU A 107 3.16 -28.27 -7.35
C LEU A 107 3.09 -29.28 -8.49
N VAL A 108 3.67 -28.92 -9.63
CA VAL A 108 3.83 -29.85 -10.75
C VAL A 108 4.72 -31.01 -10.31
N ASN A 109 4.21 -32.24 -10.41
CA ASN A 109 4.83 -33.47 -9.88
C ASN A 109 5.20 -33.41 -8.38
N GLY A 110 4.53 -32.55 -7.60
CA GLY A 110 4.78 -32.38 -6.18
C GLY A 110 6.13 -31.70 -5.84
N ILE A 111 6.84 -31.18 -6.83
CA ILE A 111 8.18 -30.60 -6.67
C ILE A 111 8.27 -29.19 -7.20
N GLY A 112 9.11 -28.39 -6.56
CA GLY A 112 9.37 -27.01 -6.98
C GLY A 112 10.81 -26.58 -6.75
N PHE A 113 11.20 -25.58 -7.50
CA PHE A 113 12.44 -24.85 -7.35
C PHE A 113 12.14 -23.35 -7.32
N GLY A 114 12.88 -22.61 -6.52
CA GLY A 114 12.63 -21.17 -6.40
C GLY A 114 13.84 -20.37 -6.01
N SER A 115 13.65 -19.09 -5.84
CA SER A 115 14.71 -18.15 -5.48
C SER A 115 15.51 -18.65 -4.27
N THR A 116 16.83 -18.47 -4.31
CA THR A 116 17.71 -18.72 -3.17
C THR A 116 17.45 -17.78 -1.98
N GLU A 117 16.65 -16.75 -2.17
CA GLU A 117 16.18 -15.86 -1.09
C GLU A 117 14.99 -16.44 -0.31
N ILE A 118 14.55 -17.66 -0.64
CA ILE A 118 13.53 -18.41 0.07
C ILE A 118 14.23 -19.49 0.91
N ASN A 119 13.93 -19.53 2.21
CA ASN A 119 14.22 -20.67 3.06
C ASN A 119 13.06 -21.66 2.97
N VAL A 120 13.41 -22.94 2.88
CA VAL A 120 12.48 -24.07 2.85
C VAL A 120 12.55 -24.80 4.18
N ILE A 121 11.41 -25.01 4.83
CA ILE A 121 11.35 -25.70 6.12
C ILE A 121 10.40 -26.88 5.96
N ARG A 122 10.96 -28.09 6.08
CA ARG A 122 10.23 -29.37 6.02
C ARG A 122 10.10 -29.93 7.43
N THR A 123 8.87 -30.06 7.92
CA THR A 123 8.62 -30.67 9.23
C THR A 123 8.84 -32.18 9.19
N ASN A 124 9.20 -32.73 10.35
CA ASN A 124 9.18 -34.18 10.58
C ASN A 124 7.90 -34.62 11.30
N GLU A 125 7.78 -35.89 11.60
CA GLU A 125 6.61 -36.53 12.27
C GLU A 125 6.25 -35.96 13.67
N ARG A 126 7.10 -35.09 14.25
CA ARG A 126 6.85 -34.48 15.57
C ARG A 126 6.05 -33.18 15.51
N SER A 127 5.98 -32.58 14.33
CA SER A 127 5.32 -31.28 14.14
C SER A 127 4.46 -31.26 12.90
N TYR A 128 3.25 -30.76 13.04
CA TYR A 128 2.38 -30.42 11.92
C TYR A 128 2.89 -29.15 11.24
N ASN A 129 3.09 -29.19 9.91
CA ASN A 129 3.68 -28.08 9.17
C ASN A 129 2.92 -26.77 9.34
N ARG A 130 1.57 -26.80 9.34
CA ARG A 130 0.73 -25.61 9.54
C ARG A 130 0.87 -25.03 10.95
N PHE A 131 1.15 -25.85 11.98
CA PHE A 131 1.43 -25.35 13.32
C PHE A 131 2.75 -24.56 13.34
N LEU A 132 3.82 -25.10 12.75
CA LEU A 132 5.09 -24.39 12.60
C LEU A 132 4.95 -23.17 11.71
N TYR A 133 4.15 -23.24 10.64
CA TYR A 133 3.83 -22.09 9.79
C TYR A 133 3.24 -20.91 10.59
N TYR A 134 2.32 -21.18 11.53
CA TYR A 134 1.78 -20.14 12.40
C TYR A 134 2.82 -19.62 13.41
N TRP A 135 3.66 -20.50 13.94
CA TRP A 135 4.78 -20.10 14.80
C TRP A 135 5.74 -19.13 14.12
N LEU A 136 6.08 -19.36 12.86
CA LEU A 136 6.95 -18.49 12.07
C LEU A 136 6.31 -17.13 11.73
N GLN A 137 5.04 -16.93 12.03
CA GLN A 137 4.32 -15.66 11.92
C GLN A 137 4.18 -14.92 13.27
N GLU A 138 4.58 -15.54 14.36
CA GLU A 138 4.54 -14.96 15.70
C GLU A 138 5.45 -13.72 15.77
N ASP A 139 4.98 -12.66 16.46
CA ASP A 139 5.64 -11.34 16.40
C ASP A 139 7.01 -11.33 17.05
N ARG A 140 7.23 -12.04 18.17
CA ARG A 140 8.52 -12.04 18.86
C ARG A 140 9.59 -12.78 18.05
N PHE A 141 9.23 -13.93 17.46
CA PHE A 141 10.11 -14.60 16.51
C PHE A 141 10.53 -13.65 15.39
N ARG A 142 9.56 -12.93 14.82
CA ARG A 142 9.83 -12.01 13.71
C ARG A 142 10.67 -10.81 14.14
N THR A 143 10.39 -10.23 15.30
CA THR A 143 11.17 -9.11 15.84
C THR A 143 12.63 -9.51 16.07
N ILE A 144 12.87 -10.67 16.68
CA ILE A 144 14.21 -11.21 16.89
C ILE A 144 14.89 -11.49 15.54
N ALA A 145 14.19 -12.13 14.61
CA ALA A 145 14.75 -12.44 13.30
C ALA A 145 15.10 -11.16 12.50
N ILE A 146 14.30 -10.10 12.59
CA ILE A 146 14.57 -8.81 11.94
C ILE A 146 15.76 -8.10 12.59
N SER A 147 15.88 -8.12 13.92
CA SER A 147 17.01 -7.50 14.63
C SER A 147 18.36 -8.16 14.30
N GLU A 148 18.35 -9.45 14.00
CA GLU A 148 19.52 -10.24 13.64
C GLU A 148 19.87 -10.23 12.14
N MET A 149 19.08 -9.53 11.32
CA MET A 149 19.32 -9.46 9.87
C MET A 149 20.68 -8.84 9.54
N ARG A 150 21.44 -9.50 8.68
CA ARG A 150 22.79 -9.11 8.24
C ARG A 150 22.82 -8.77 6.76
N GLY A 151 23.63 -7.78 6.37
CA GLY A 151 23.80 -7.35 4.98
C GLY A 151 24.00 -5.85 4.85
N THR A 152 24.30 -5.38 3.63
CA THR A 152 24.56 -3.98 3.28
C THR A 152 23.66 -3.52 2.14
N GLY A 153 23.59 -2.21 1.90
CA GLY A 153 22.90 -1.64 0.72
C GLY A 153 21.40 -1.89 0.65
N GLY A 154 20.72 -2.05 1.81
CA GLY A 154 19.29 -2.30 1.84
C GLY A 154 18.88 -3.77 1.60
N LEU A 155 19.83 -4.65 1.28
CA LEU A 155 19.60 -6.09 1.11
C LEU A 155 20.12 -6.85 2.34
N ARG A 156 19.30 -6.93 3.40
CA ARG A 156 19.61 -7.71 4.61
C ARG A 156 18.92 -9.06 4.56
N ARG A 157 19.50 -10.04 5.24
CA ARG A 157 18.98 -11.42 5.30
C ARG A 157 18.93 -11.92 6.72
N VAL A 158 17.89 -12.66 7.05
CA VAL A 158 17.81 -13.40 8.32
C VAL A 158 18.83 -14.56 8.28
N PRO A 159 19.74 -14.66 9.27
CA PRO A 159 20.67 -15.77 9.35
C PRO A 159 19.96 -17.12 9.51
N THR A 160 20.52 -18.18 8.93
CA THR A 160 19.97 -19.56 9.00
C THR A 160 19.88 -20.07 10.44
N GLU A 161 20.84 -19.69 11.26
CA GLU A 161 20.94 -20.07 12.68
C GLU A 161 19.69 -19.65 13.48
N ILE A 162 19.04 -18.57 13.08
CA ILE A 162 17.80 -18.11 13.73
C ILE A 162 16.67 -19.12 13.49
N PHE A 163 16.51 -19.63 12.27
CA PHE A 163 15.51 -20.65 11.96
C PHE A 163 15.78 -22.00 12.62
N GLU A 164 17.04 -22.33 12.87
CA GLU A 164 17.42 -23.61 13.46
C GLU A 164 17.36 -23.60 14.99
N SER A 165 17.92 -22.55 15.61
CA SER A 165 18.12 -22.48 17.05
C SER A 165 16.93 -21.94 17.83
N PHE A 166 15.95 -21.29 17.15
CA PHE A 166 14.82 -20.68 17.81
C PHE A 166 14.02 -21.70 18.61
N VAL A 167 13.70 -21.33 19.85
CA VAL A 167 12.98 -22.17 20.79
C VAL A 167 11.49 -21.89 20.64
N ILE A 168 10.72 -22.95 20.48
CA ILE A 168 9.26 -22.92 20.42
C ILE A 168 8.65 -23.86 21.45
N VAL A 169 7.36 -23.73 21.69
CA VAL A 169 6.60 -24.65 22.52
C VAL A 169 5.69 -25.50 21.63
N LEU A 170 5.56 -26.77 22.00
CA LEU A 170 5.00 -27.77 21.12
C LEU A 170 4.01 -28.65 21.88
N PRO A 171 2.69 -28.57 21.59
CA PRO A 171 1.71 -29.57 22.07
C PRO A 171 1.88 -30.91 21.34
N ASN A 172 1.14 -31.91 21.72
CA ASN A 172 1.06 -33.15 20.96
C ASN A 172 0.37 -32.92 19.59
N LEU A 173 0.55 -33.85 18.63
CA LEU A 173 0.04 -33.70 17.27
C LEU A 173 -1.48 -33.50 17.17
N ALA A 174 -2.24 -34.17 18.03
CA ALA A 174 -3.70 -34.02 18.04
C ALA A 174 -4.11 -32.59 18.43
N GLU A 175 -3.44 -32.03 19.42
CA GLU A 175 -3.68 -30.66 19.86
C GLU A 175 -3.16 -29.64 18.85
N GLN A 176 -1.99 -29.87 18.20
CA GLN A 176 -1.53 -29.04 17.08
C GLN A 176 -2.58 -28.95 15.97
N ASN A 177 -3.18 -30.06 15.57
CA ASN A 177 -4.24 -30.11 14.57
C ASN A 177 -5.49 -29.33 14.99
N THR A 178 -5.90 -29.46 16.26
CA THR A 178 -7.05 -28.71 16.80
C THR A 178 -6.79 -27.20 16.78
N ILE A 179 -5.61 -26.78 17.24
CA ILE A 179 -5.19 -25.36 17.23
C ILE A 179 -5.18 -24.82 15.81
N VAL A 180 -4.59 -25.57 14.88
CA VAL A 180 -4.49 -25.16 13.47
C VAL A 180 -5.86 -25.04 12.83
N ALA A 181 -6.77 -25.97 13.06
CA ALA A 181 -8.12 -25.91 12.49
C ALA A 181 -8.86 -24.61 12.90
N ILE A 182 -8.70 -24.20 14.15
CA ILE A 182 -9.30 -22.96 14.66
C ILE A 182 -8.55 -21.73 14.13
N LEU A 183 -7.21 -21.76 14.09
CA LEU A 183 -6.41 -20.70 13.50
C LEU A 183 -6.75 -20.48 12.03
N ASP A 184 -6.86 -21.56 11.25
CA ASP A 184 -7.24 -21.47 9.83
C ASP A 184 -8.61 -20.80 9.66
N LYS A 185 -9.60 -21.21 10.44
CA LYS A 185 -10.95 -20.65 10.40
C LYS A 185 -10.98 -19.17 10.77
N GLU A 186 -10.35 -18.80 11.89
CA GLU A 186 -10.40 -17.42 12.38
C GLU A 186 -9.51 -16.49 11.54
N THR A 187 -8.32 -16.93 11.10
CA THR A 187 -7.47 -16.13 10.22
C THR A 187 -8.11 -15.94 8.85
N ALA A 188 -8.71 -16.97 8.25
CA ALA A 188 -9.44 -16.85 6.99
C ALA A 188 -10.62 -15.87 7.11
N ARG A 189 -11.36 -15.91 8.24
CA ARG A 189 -12.43 -14.96 8.52
C ARG A 189 -11.93 -13.52 8.60
N ILE A 190 -10.82 -13.29 9.31
CA ILE A 190 -10.20 -11.96 9.43
C ILE A 190 -9.68 -11.48 8.06
N ASP A 191 -8.99 -12.33 7.31
CA ASP A 191 -8.42 -12.01 6.00
C ASP A 191 -9.53 -11.68 4.98
N ALA A 192 -10.64 -12.42 4.99
CA ALA A 192 -11.82 -12.13 4.18
C ALA A 192 -12.45 -10.76 4.54
N LEU A 193 -12.51 -10.42 5.84
CA LEU A 193 -13.03 -9.13 6.28
C LEU A 193 -12.10 -7.98 5.86
N ILE A 194 -10.79 -8.16 5.95
CA ILE A 194 -9.79 -7.21 5.45
C ILE A 194 -9.98 -7.00 3.93
N GLY A 195 -10.16 -8.08 3.17
CA GLY A 195 -10.41 -8.00 1.73
C GLY A 195 -11.67 -7.19 1.39
N LYS A 196 -12.79 -7.45 2.09
CA LYS A 196 -14.04 -6.68 1.92
C LYS A 196 -13.85 -5.20 2.27
N LYS A 197 -13.13 -4.89 3.35
CA LYS A 197 -12.84 -3.50 3.75
C LYS A 197 -11.96 -2.76 2.74
N LYS A 198 -10.94 -3.42 2.18
CA LYS A 198 -10.12 -2.85 1.09
C LYS A 198 -10.98 -2.52 -0.12
N ARG A 199 -11.84 -3.45 -0.56
CA ARG A 199 -12.76 -3.21 -1.69
C ARG A 199 -13.73 -2.06 -1.41
N PHE A 200 -14.25 -1.97 -0.19
CA PHE A 200 -15.11 -0.86 0.22
C PHE A 200 -14.37 0.49 0.16
N MET A 201 -13.12 0.54 0.59
CA MET A 201 -12.28 1.73 0.52
C MET A 201 -12.03 2.16 -0.94
N GLU A 202 -11.79 1.21 -1.85
CA GLU A 202 -11.67 1.49 -3.30
C GLU A 202 -12.95 2.12 -3.84
N LEU A 203 -14.11 1.53 -3.53
CA LEU A 203 -15.41 2.07 -3.96
C LEU A 203 -15.69 3.47 -3.40
N LEU A 204 -15.26 3.77 -2.17
CA LEU A 204 -15.36 5.12 -1.61
C LEU A 204 -14.49 6.12 -2.38
N LYS A 205 -13.28 5.73 -2.76
CA LYS A 205 -12.37 6.57 -3.58
C LYS A 205 -12.94 6.80 -4.98
N GLU A 206 -13.48 5.76 -5.61
CA GLU A 206 -14.18 5.86 -6.91
C GLU A 206 -15.41 6.79 -6.80
N LYS A 207 -16.24 6.62 -5.76
CA LYS A 207 -17.40 7.48 -5.50
C LYS A 207 -16.99 8.93 -5.29
N ARG A 208 -15.93 9.17 -4.51
CA ARG A 208 -15.39 10.51 -4.27
C ARG A 208 -15.03 11.20 -5.60
N GLN A 209 -14.30 10.50 -6.47
CA GLN A 209 -13.86 11.05 -7.73
C GLN A 209 -15.02 11.28 -8.70
N ALA A 210 -15.98 10.36 -8.78
CA ALA A 210 -17.19 10.50 -9.58
C ALA A 210 -18.04 11.68 -9.11
N LEU A 211 -18.19 11.85 -7.78
CA LEU A 211 -18.93 12.97 -7.20
C LEU A 211 -18.30 14.31 -7.57
N ILE A 212 -16.98 14.44 -7.41
CA ILE A 212 -16.25 15.65 -7.78
C ILE A 212 -16.46 15.94 -9.27
N THR A 213 -16.16 14.97 -10.13
CA THR A 213 -16.27 15.14 -11.59
C THR A 213 -17.67 15.53 -12.01
N TYR A 214 -18.71 14.87 -11.47
CA TYR A 214 -20.10 15.19 -11.77
C TYR A 214 -20.45 16.62 -11.34
N ALA A 215 -20.19 16.98 -10.10
CA ALA A 215 -20.58 18.28 -9.55
C ALA A 215 -19.90 19.46 -10.29
N VAL A 216 -18.62 19.31 -10.66
CA VAL A 216 -17.89 20.39 -11.34
C VAL A 216 -18.16 20.47 -12.84
N THR A 217 -18.81 19.48 -13.45
CA THR A 217 -19.13 19.47 -14.89
C THR A 217 -20.63 19.49 -15.19
N LYS A 218 -21.46 18.99 -14.29
CA LYS A 218 -22.93 18.83 -14.46
C LYS A 218 -23.77 19.65 -13.46
N GLY A 219 -23.13 20.20 -12.43
CA GLY A 219 -23.82 20.87 -11.34
C GLY A 219 -24.43 19.91 -10.32
N LEU A 220 -25.28 20.45 -9.45
CA LEU A 220 -25.91 19.66 -8.38
C LEU A 220 -27.37 19.31 -8.67
N ASN A 221 -28.01 19.99 -9.60
CA ASN A 221 -29.41 19.75 -9.95
C ASN A 221 -29.47 18.74 -11.14
N PRO A 222 -30.00 17.51 -10.93
CA PRO A 222 -30.06 16.50 -11.98
C PRO A 222 -31.11 16.81 -13.06
N ASP A 223 -32.09 17.68 -12.77
CA ASP A 223 -33.23 17.98 -13.66
C ASP A 223 -32.93 19.14 -14.62
N VAL A 224 -31.73 19.71 -14.58
CA VAL A 224 -31.39 20.85 -15.42
C VAL A 224 -31.21 20.41 -16.87
N LYS A 225 -31.69 21.22 -17.81
CA LYS A 225 -31.43 20.98 -19.24
C LYS A 225 -29.94 21.09 -19.53
N MET A 226 -29.44 20.13 -20.28
CA MET A 226 -28.04 20.04 -20.68
C MET A 226 -27.86 20.51 -22.13
N LYS A 227 -26.69 21.10 -22.43
CA LYS A 227 -26.23 21.41 -23.78
C LYS A 227 -24.84 20.85 -24.02
N ASP A 228 -24.49 20.63 -25.29
CA ASP A 228 -23.10 20.32 -25.64
C ASP A 228 -22.20 21.53 -25.33
N SER A 229 -21.11 21.28 -24.62
CA SER A 229 -20.12 22.30 -24.28
C SER A 229 -19.25 22.74 -25.47
N GLY A 230 -19.24 21.96 -26.55
CA GLY A 230 -18.29 22.11 -27.66
C GLY A 230 -16.83 21.82 -27.28
N VAL A 231 -16.63 21.09 -26.17
CA VAL A 231 -15.31 20.70 -25.64
C VAL A 231 -15.35 19.22 -25.27
N GLU A 232 -14.58 18.41 -25.95
CA GLU A 232 -14.61 16.95 -25.84
C GLU A 232 -14.48 16.43 -24.40
N TRP A 233 -13.51 16.93 -23.64
CA TRP A 233 -13.27 16.47 -22.26
C TRP A 233 -14.40 16.85 -21.27
N ILE A 234 -15.17 17.92 -21.53
CA ILE A 234 -16.30 18.35 -20.70
C ILE A 234 -17.57 17.59 -21.07
N GLY A 235 -17.77 17.38 -22.38
CA GLY A 235 -19.00 16.83 -22.93
C GLY A 235 -20.18 17.78 -22.73
N GLN A 236 -21.25 17.35 -22.07
CA GLN A 236 -22.42 18.17 -21.78
C GLN A 236 -22.26 18.99 -20.51
N VAL A 237 -22.85 20.19 -20.48
CA VAL A 237 -22.94 21.07 -19.31
C VAL A 237 -24.38 21.59 -19.17
N PRO A 238 -24.81 22.08 -18.00
CA PRO A 238 -26.08 22.78 -17.86
C PRO A 238 -26.24 23.90 -18.87
N GLU A 239 -27.45 24.06 -19.45
CA GLU A 239 -27.73 24.99 -20.55
C GLU A 239 -27.32 26.44 -20.22
N HIS A 240 -27.49 26.83 -18.95
CA HIS A 240 -27.16 28.16 -18.46
C HIS A 240 -25.66 28.38 -18.17
N TRP A 241 -24.84 27.32 -18.21
CA TRP A 241 -23.40 27.48 -17.98
C TRP A 241 -22.67 28.06 -19.19
N GLY A 242 -21.71 28.93 -18.93
CA GLY A 242 -20.70 29.32 -19.92
C GLY A 242 -19.58 28.28 -20.03
N VAL A 243 -18.93 28.26 -21.17
CA VAL A 243 -17.65 27.55 -21.38
C VAL A 243 -16.67 28.56 -21.96
N VAL A 244 -15.65 28.89 -21.19
CA VAL A 244 -14.78 30.03 -21.47
C VAL A 244 -13.29 29.62 -21.52
N PRO A 245 -12.45 30.36 -22.24
CA PRO A 245 -11.00 30.16 -22.16
C PRO A 245 -10.50 30.32 -20.72
N SER A 246 -9.56 29.47 -20.30
CA SER A 246 -8.95 29.53 -18.95
C SER A 246 -8.40 30.91 -18.60
N THR A 247 -7.92 31.64 -19.60
CA THR A 247 -7.39 33.01 -19.45
C THR A 247 -8.42 34.07 -19.05
N TRP A 248 -9.72 33.78 -19.18
CA TRP A 248 -10.76 34.66 -18.67
C TRP A 248 -10.88 34.60 -17.15
N LEU A 249 -10.55 33.43 -16.58
CA LEU A 249 -10.70 33.12 -15.16
C LEU A 249 -9.38 33.19 -14.38
N PHE A 250 -8.26 32.99 -15.06
CA PHE A 250 -6.93 32.96 -14.46
C PHE A 250 -5.93 33.82 -15.22
N VAL A 251 -4.92 34.29 -14.50
CA VAL A 251 -3.76 35.01 -15.04
C VAL A 251 -2.49 34.45 -14.42
N GLU A 252 -1.43 34.35 -15.22
CA GLU A 252 -0.12 33.96 -14.70
C GLU A 252 0.42 35.03 -13.76
N ARG A 253 0.80 34.66 -12.53
CA ARG A 253 1.57 35.47 -11.62
C ARG A 253 3.05 35.36 -12.02
N LYS A 254 3.63 36.44 -12.49
CA LYS A 254 5.05 36.51 -12.92
C LYS A 254 5.96 37.05 -11.84
N GLU A 255 5.44 37.27 -10.65
CA GLU A 255 6.14 37.83 -9.51
C GLU A 255 7.29 36.91 -9.06
N ARG A 256 8.46 37.48 -8.81
CA ARG A 256 9.62 36.77 -8.27
C ARG A 256 9.44 36.56 -6.77
N ALA A 257 10.16 35.57 -6.24
CA ALA A 257 10.20 35.30 -4.80
C ALA A 257 10.71 36.52 -4.03
N HIS A 258 10.07 36.81 -2.91
CA HIS A 258 10.51 37.82 -1.96
C HIS A 258 11.62 37.29 -1.06
N ALA A 259 12.36 38.15 -0.38
CA ALA A 259 13.49 37.73 0.46
C ALA A 259 13.07 36.90 1.67
N ASP A 260 11.84 37.10 2.13
CA ASP A 260 11.21 36.42 3.29
C ASP A 260 10.31 35.26 2.90
N ASP A 261 10.20 34.92 1.62
CA ASP A 261 9.39 33.82 1.15
C ASP A 261 9.92 32.48 1.66
N GLN A 262 9.07 31.76 2.38
CA GLN A 262 9.35 30.36 2.72
C GLN A 262 9.25 29.46 1.48
N HIS A 263 10.05 28.40 1.45
CA HIS A 263 9.97 27.42 0.39
C HIS A 263 8.69 26.59 0.49
N LEU A 264 7.96 26.48 -0.63
CA LEU A 264 6.76 25.66 -0.74
C LEU A 264 7.04 24.40 -1.57
N SER A 265 6.35 23.33 -1.23
CA SER A 265 6.31 22.08 -1.98
C SER A 265 4.93 21.93 -2.62
N ALA A 266 4.89 21.74 -3.94
CA ALA A 266 3.66 21.40 -4.65
C ALA A 266 3.49 19.88 -4.66
N THR A 267 2.48 19.38 -3.98
CA THR A 267 2.23 17.95 -3.77
C THR A 267 0.81 17.57 -4.16
N GLN A 268 0.63 16.41 -4.75
CA GLN A 268 -0.70 15.91 -5.14
C GLN A 268 -1.62 15.67 -3.92
N LYS A 269 -1.04 15.25 -2.80
CA LYS A 269 -1.78 14.86 -1.59
C LYS A 269 -2.18 16.06 -0.73
N TYR A 270 -1.29 17.04 -0.58
CA TYR A 270 -1.48 18.13 0.37
C TYR A 270 -1.75 19.48 -0.30
N GLY A 271 -1.60 19.57 -1.63
CA GLY A 271 -1.57 20.83 -2.35
C GLY A 271 -0.21 21.53 -2.22
N VAL A 272 -0.18 22.87 -2.31
CA VAL A 272 1.04 23.64 -2.15
C VAL A 272 1.15 24.10 -0.69
N ILE A 273 2.07 23.49 0.05
CA ILE A 273 2.28 23.71 1.49
C ILE A 273 3.74 24.05 1.78
N PRO A 274 4.07 24.61 2.96
CA PRO A 274 5.45 24.84 3.37
C PRO A 274 6.28 23.54 3.29
N LEU A 275 7.49 23.63 2.76
CA LEU A 275 8.39 22.48 2.60
C LEU A 275 8.70 21.81 3.94
N ALA A 276 8.90 22.59 5.01
CA ALA A 276 9.11 22.05 6.36
C ALA A 276 7.90 21.25 6.87
N GLU A 277 6.67 21.67 6.54
CA GLU A 277 5.47 20.93 6.88
C GLU A 277 5.39 19.61 6.08
N TYR A 278 5.71 19.65 4.79
CA TYR A 278 5.76 18.46 3.96
C TYR A 278 6.78 17.44 4.48
N GLU A 279 7.98 17.87 4.85
CA GLU A 279 9.02 17.00 5.43
C GLU A 279 8.57 16.35 6.74
N ARG A 280 7.85 17.11 7.58
CA ARG A 280 7.26 16.61 8.83
C ARG A 280 6.16 15.55 8.57
N LEU A 281 5.28 15.80 7.58
CA LEU A 281 4.17 14.90 7.26
C LEU A 281 4.61 13.59 6.60
N GLU A 282 5.70 13.63 5.82
CA GLU A 282 6.23 12.44 5.12
C GLU A 282 7.43 11.80 5.86
N GLU A 283 7.81 12.34 7.02
CA GLU A 283 8.93 11.88 7.87
C GLU A 283 10.26 11.71 7.09
N ARG A 284 10.45 12.56 6.08
CA ARG A 284 11.65 12.52 5.23
C ARG A 284 12.13 13.91 4.86
N ARG A 285 13.44 14.06 4.72
CA ARG A 285 14.06 15.28 4.16
C ARG A 285 14.04 15.24 2.63
N VAL A 286 13.76 16.41 2.03
CA VAL A 286 13.82 16.60 0.58
C VAL A 286 15.06 17.43 0.25
N PRO A 287 15.83 17.09 -0.80
CA PRO A 287 16.95 17.91 -1.21
C PRO A 287 16.51 19.35 -1.48
N HIS A 288 17.08 20.31 -0.76
CA HIS A 288 16.80 21.73 -0.95
C HIS A 288 17.62 22.26 -2.13
N ALA A 289 16.96 22.95 -3.06
CA ALA A 289 17.68 23.73 -4.07
C ALA A 289 18.30 24.95 -3.40
N VAL A 290 19.62 24.98 -3.35
CA VAL A 290 20.40 26.08 -2.71
C VAL A 290 20.80 27.15 -3.71
N LYS A 291 20.67 26.87 -5.04
CA LYS A 291 21.08 27.78 -6.12
C LYS A 291 19.87 28.44 -6.79
N ASN A 292 20.07 29.64 -7.33
CA ASN A 292 19.08 30.38 -8.12
C ASN A 292 17.78 30.69 -7.36
N LEU A 293 17.87 31.01 -6.09
CA LEU A 293 16.71 31.35 -5.26
C LEU A 293 15.96 32.58 -5.79
N GLU A 294 16.68 33.53 -6.37
CA GLU A 294 16.16 34.78 -7.00
C GLU A 294 15.29 34.47 -8.24
N GLN A 295 15.41 33.31 -8.84
CA GLN A 295 14.60 32.91 -10.00
C GLN A 295 13.27 32.26 -9.59
N ARG A 296 13.06 31.93 -8.30
CA ARG A 296 11.82 31.34 -7.81
C ARG A 296 10.65 32.29 -8.04
N LYS A 297 9.46 31.74 -8.05
CA LYS A 297 8.21 32.46 -8.24
C LYS A 297 7.44 32.54 -6.93
N HIS A 298 6.94 33.73 -6.64
CA HIS A 298 6.09 34.03 -5.50
C HIS A 298 4.71 33.30 -5.65
N VAL A 299 4.17 32.84 -4.55
CA VAL A 299 2.85 32.19 -4.45
C VAL A 299 2.10 32.81 -3.29
N GLU A 300 0.91 33.30 -3.55
CA GLU A 300 -0.03 33.77 -2.55
C GLU A 300 -1.03 32.65 -2.14
N LEU A 301 -1.64 32.84 -0.99
CA LEU A 301 -2.76 31.99 -0.57
C LEU A 301 -3.84 31.97 -1.66
N ASN A 302 -4.32 30.77 -1.99
CA ASN A 302 -5.32 30.52 -3.04
C ASN A 302 -4.84 30.71 -4.49
N ASP A 303 -3.56 30.97 -4.73
CA ASP A 303 -3.01 30.77 -6.07
C ASP A 303 -3.00 29.29 -6.45
N PHE A 304 -2.91 29.01 -7.73
CA PHE A 304 -2.75 27.65 -8.24
C PHE A 304 -1.37 27.44 -8.81
N VAL A 305 -0.76 26.29 -8.54
CA VAL A 305 0.56 25.95 -9.06
C VAL A 305 0.44 24.81 -10.08
N LEU A 306 0.81 25.11 -11.32
CA LEU A 306 0.95 24.16 -12.41
C LEU A 306 2.41 23.70 -12.45
N SER A 307 2.66 22.46 -12.12
CA SER A 307 3.96 21.80 -12.25
C SER A 307 4.07 21.10 -13.59
N MET A 308 5.29 20.75 -14.00
CA MET A 308 5.52 19.95 -15.21
C MET A 308 4.83 18.57 -15.14
N MET A 309 4.57 18.07 -13.93
CA MET A 309 3.92 16.78 -13.64
C MET A 309 2.41 16.92 -13.33
N SER A 310 1.80 18.09 -13.52
CA SER A 310 0.37 18.31 -13.20
C SER A 310 -0.59 17.44 -14.02
N PHE A 311 -0.13 16.90 -15.15
CA PHE A 311 -0.91 15.92 -15.91
C PHE A 311 -1.10 14.57 -15.19
N GLU A 312 -0.33 14.28 -14.14
CA GLU A 312 -0.49 13.07 -13.31
C GLU A 312 -1.50 13.26 -12.18
N GLY A 313 -1.57 14.47 -11.61
CA GLY A 313 -2.34 14.72 -10.41
C GLY A 313 -3.15 16.02 -10.37
N GLY A 314 -3.18 16.76 -11.48
CA GLY A 314 -3.90 18.04 -11.57
C GLY A 314 -3.06 19.25 -11.12
N ILE A 315 -3.71 20.41 -11.06
CA ILE A 315 -3.13 21.67 -10.65
C ILE A 315 -3.35 21.87 -9.15
N GLU A 316 -2.34 22.29 -8.42
CA GLU A 316 -2.34 22.36 -6.96
C GLU A 316 -2.72 23.72 -6.43
N LYS A 317 -3.63 23.79 -5.45
CA LYS A 317 -4.02 25.03 -4.75
C LYS A 317 -2.97 25.40 -3.69
N GLY A 318 -2.58 26.66 -3.65
CA GLY A 318 -1.73 27.28 -2.62
C GLY A 318 -2.46 27.39 -1.28
N LYS A 319 -1.91 26.76 -0.25
CA LYS A 319 -2.41 26.80 1.13
C LYS A 319 -1.57 27.70 2.03
N ALA A 320 -0.48 28.24 1.50
CA ALA A 320 0.41 29.17 2.21
C ALA A 320 1.05 30.14 1.22
N CYS A 321 1.48 31.30 1.71
CA CYS A 321 2.32 32.25 0.98
C CYS A 321 3.77 31.82 1.05
N GLY A 322 4.53 32.03 -0.02
CA GLY A 322 5.94 31.68 -0.13
C GLY A 322 6.38 31.56 -1.58
N CYS A 323 7.38 30.71 -1.86
CA CYS A 323 7.90 30.57 -3.21
C CYS A 323 8.05 29.11 -3.67
N VAL A 324 7.86 28.91 -4.98
CA VAL A 324 8.03 27.63 -5.67
C VAL A 324 9.16 27.68 -6.69
N SER A 325 9.53 26.54 -7.27
CA SER A 325 10.53 26.44 -8.34
C SER A 325 10.19 27.37 -9.52
N ALA A 326 11.22 27.95 -10.12
CA ALA A 326 11.11 28.72 -11.35
C ALA A 326 10.45 27.98 -12.53
N ALA A 327 10.57 26.64 -12.53
CA ALA A 327 9.98 25.78 -13.55
C ALA A 327 8.44 25.70 -13.46
N TYR A 328 7.85 26.07 -12.33
CA TYR A 328 6.39 26.00 -12.15
C TYR A 328 5.72 27.28 -12.68
N VAL A 329 4.44 27.13 -13.02
CA VAL A 329 3.59 28.27 -13.39
C VAL A 329 2.65 28.55 -12.23
N VAL A 330 2.60 29.80 -11.79
CA VAL A 330 1.69 30.26 -10.73
C VAL A 330 0.54 30.99 -11.39
N LEU A 331 -0.69 30.57 -11.05
CA LEU A 331 -1.92 31.10 -11.62
C LEU A 331 -2.73 31.79 -10.51
N ARG A 332 -3.08 33.04 -10.71
CA ARG A 332 -3.98 33.81 -9.85
C ARG A 332 -5.39 33.79 -10.41
N ALA A 333 -6.38 33.48 -9.57
CA ALA A 333 -7.80 33.59 -9.90
C ALA A 333 -8.20 35.05 -10.13
N LYS A 334 -9.03 35.30 -11.13
CA LYS A 334 -9.67 36.58 -11.40
C LYS A 334 -11.05 36.66 -10.74
N VAL A 335 -11.62 37.86 -10.68
CA VAL A 335 -13.00 38.07 -10.25
C VAL A 335 -13.96 37.20 -11.07
N GLY A 336 -14.84 36.47 -10.39
CA GLY A 336 -15.78 35.54 -11.01
C GLY A 336 -15.28 34.07 -11.08
N ALA A 337 -14.06 33.78 -10.59
CA ALA A 337 -13.56 32.42 -10.38
C ALA A 337 -13.50 32.12 -8.88
N GLU A 338 -14.36 31.23 -8.41
CA GLU A 338 -14.35 30.73 -7.03
C GLU A 338 -13.27 29.66 -6.89
N VAL A 339 -12.35 29.88 -5.96
CA VAL A 339 -11.09 29.13 -5.85
C VAL A 339 -11.33 27.66 -5.52
N ASP A 340 -12.23 27.35 -4.59
CA ASP A 340 -12.48 25.97 -4.16
C ASP A 340 -13.19 25.17 -5.25
N TYR A 341 -14.08 25.77 -6.02
CA TYR A 341 -14.70 25.13 -7.17
C TYR A 341 -13.64 24.70 -8.20
N PHE A 342 -12.73 25.63 -8.56
CA PHE A 342 -11.68 25.32 -9.50
C PHE A 342 -10.61 24.40 -8.93
N ALA A 343 -10.38 24.37 -7.62
CA ALA A 343 -9.53 23.38 -6.98
C ALA A 343 -10.08 21.95 -7.18
N TYR A 344 -11.40 21.77 -7.09
CA TYR A 344 -12.04 20.49 -7.41
C TYR A 344 -12.02 20.18 -8.91
N LEU A 345 -12.32 21.16 -9.76
CA LEU A 345 -12.28 20.99 -11.21
C LEU A 345 -10.89 20.53 -11.68
N PHE A 346 -9.83 21.17 -11.21
CA PHE A 346 -8.45 20.85 -11.58
C PHE A 346 -7.97 19.50 -11.05
N LYS A 347 -8.66 18.92 -10.09
CA LYS A 347 -8.44 17.57 -9.54
C LYS A 347 -9.41 16.53 -10.10
N SER A 348 -10.33 16.90 -10.97
CA SER A 348 -11.24 15.94 -11.59
C SER A 348 -10.52 15.09 -12.63
N ASP A 349 -10.90 13.82 -12.76
CA ASP A 349 -10.30 12.89 -13.72
C ASP A 349 -10.40 13.39 -15.16
N LEU A 350 -11.53 14.01 -15.51
CA LEU A 350 -11.73 14.56 -16.87
C LEU A 350 -10.73 15.68 -17.17
N TYR A 351 -10.49 16.59 -16.21
CA TYR A 351 -9.52 17.66 -16.43
C TYR A 351 -8.08 17.14 -16.46
N ILE A 352 -7.74 16.17 -15.61
CA ILE A 352 -6.41 15.53 -15.62
C ILE A 352 -6.19 14.80 -16.96
N GLN A 353 -7.21 14.13 -17.49
CA GLN A 353 -7.12 13.52 -18.83
C GLN A 353 -6.95 14.57 -19.93
N CYS A 354 -7.67 15.71 -19.85
CA CYS A 354 -7.46 16.83 -20.75
C CYS A 354 -6.01 17.33 -20.72
N LEU A 355 -5.42 17.49 -19.52
CA LEU A 355 -4.02 17.89 -19.40
C LEU A 355 -3.07 16.85 -20.04
N LYS A 356 -3.36 15.56 -19.90
CA LYS A 356 -2.57 14.47 -20.51
C LYS A 356 -2.58 14.54 -22.03
N THR A 357 -3.71 14.85 -22.64
CA THR A 357 -3.84 14.94 -24.10
C THR A 357 -3.22 16.19 -24.67
N THR A 358 -3.18 17.28 -23.90
CA THR A 358 -2.55 18.55 -24.32
C THR A 358 -1.05 18.61 -24.05
N ALA A 359 -0.55 17.79 -23.12
CA ALA A 359 0.89 17.74 -22.78
C ALA A 359 1.72 17.28 -23.99
N ARG A 360 2.76 18.06 -24.32
CA ARG A 360 3.66 17.74 -25.43
C ARG A 360 4.71 16.72 -25.02
N PHE A 361 4.95 15.72 -25.87
CA PHE A 361 6.07 14.81 -25.72
C PHE A 361 7.39 15.53 -26.06
N ILE A 362 8.23 15.78 -25.07
CA ILE A 362 9.61 16.22 -25.23
C ILE A 362 10.54 15.05 -24.91
N ARG A 363 11.77 15.06 -25.43
CA ARG A 363 12.79 13.99 -25.36
C ARG A 363 13.01 13.32 -23.98
N TYR A 364 12.48 13.91 -22.91
CA TYR A 364 12.60 13.43 -21.51
C TYR A 364 11.26 13.33 -20.76
N GLY A 365 10.13 13.24 -21.46
CA GLY A 365 8.80 13.10 -20.86
C GLY A 365 7.79 14.17 -21.29
N GLN A 366 6.58 14.09 -20.75
CA GLN A 366 5.53 15.10 -20.96
C GLN A 366 5.77 16.30 -20.07
N ASN A 367 5.70 17.51 -20.63
CA ASN A 367 5.79 18.74 -19.87
C ASN A 367 4.58 19.63 -20.14
N LEU A 368 3.98 20.15 -19.09
CA LEU A 368 2.93 21.15 -19.14
C LEU A 368 3.49 22.55 -18.92
N ASN A 369 3.04 23.50 -19.70
CA ASN A 369 3.42 24.90 -19.58
C ASN A 369 2.17 25.80 -19.61
N TYR A 370 2.37 27.10 -19.41
CA TYR A 370 1.28 28.07 -19.43
C TYR A 370 0.56 28.14 -20.80
N GLY A 371 1.27 27.88 -21.90
CA GLY A 371 0.68 27.82 -23.23
C GLY A 371 -0.37 26.71 -23.36
N ASP A 372 -0.11 25.55 -22.77
CA ASP A 372 -1.05 24.42 -22.76
C ASP A 372 -2.28 24.75 -21.89
N PHE A 373 -2.08 25.33 -20.70
CA PHE A 373 -3.17 25.80 -19.84
C PHE A 373 -4.06 26.82 -20.54
N ARG A 374 -3.48 27.77 -21.30
CA ARG A 374 -4.21 28.82 -22.01
C ARG A 374 -5.16 28.28 -23.08
N GLN A 375 -4.88 27.11 -23.65
CA GLN A 375 -5.72 26.48 -24.67
C GLN A 375 -6.93 25.79 -24.06
N ALA A 376 -6.89 25.46 -22.79
CA ALA A 376 -7.98 24.80 -22.11
C ALA A 376 -9.19 25.72 -21.96
N LYS A 377 -10.38 25.21 -22.33
CA LYS A 377 -11.64 25.85 -22.01
C LYS A 377 -12.20 25.22 -20.73
N LEU A 378 -12.79 26.03 -19.86
CA LEU A 378 -13.29 25.63 -18.55
C LEU A 378 -14.79 25.91 -18.45
N PRO A 379 -15.57 25.06 -17.76
CA PRO A 379 -16.95 25.34 -17.44
C PRO A 379 -17.01 26.53 -16.47
N LYS A 380 -17.98 27.41 -16.68
CA LYS A 380 -18.19 28.62 -15.88
C LYS A 380 -19.66 28.74 -15.45
N PRO A 381 -20.03 28.12 -14.31
CA PRO A 381 -21.27 28.44 -13.62
C PRO A 381 -21.31 29.88 -13.17
N SER A 382 -22.44 30.37 -12.68
CA SER A 382 -22.51 31.63 -11.91
C SER A 382 -21.63 31.53 -10.66
N LEU A 383 -21.16 32.65 -10.14
CA LEU A 383 -20.34 32.67 -8.92
C LEU A 383 -21.05 32.03 -7.73
N GLU A 384 -22.34 32.29 -7.59
CA GLU A 384 -23.20 31.71 -6.55
C GLU A 384 -23.25 30.16 -6.68
N GLU A 385 -23.41 29.66 -7.89
CA GLU A 385 -23.45 28.21 -8.15
C GLU A 385 -22.09 27.55 -7.91
N GLN A 386 -20.97 28.19 -8.29
CA GLN A 386 -19.64 27.73 -7.95
C GLN A 386 -19.45 27.59 -6.44
N GLN A 387 -19.92 28.57 -5.64
CA GLN A 387 -19.87 28.55 -4.18
C GLN A 387 -20.77 27.47 -3.58
N HIS A 388 -21.95 27.21 -4.15
CA HIS A 388 -22.80 26.11 -3.71
C HIS A 388 -22.18 24.75 -3.98
N ILE A 389 -21.59 24.57 -5.18
CA ILE A 389 -20.91 23.33 -5.55
C ILE A 389 -19.69 23.07 -4.65
N SER A 390 -18.85 24.09 -4.42
CA SER A 390 -17.67 23.94 -3.55
C SER A 390 -18.04 23.65 -2.10
N LYS A 391 -19.07 24.32 -1.56
CA LYS A 391 -19.60 24.02 -0.23
C LYS A 391 -20.11 22.57 -0.10
N PHE A 392 -20.88 22.11 -1.06
CA PHE A 392 -21.39 20.75 -1.11
C PHE A 392 -20.22 19.75 -1.18
N LEU A 393 -19.26 19.98 -2.08
CA LEU A 393 -18.10 19.10 -2.24
C LEU A 393 -17.22 19.09 -0.99
N ASN A 394 -16.97 20.23 -0.36
CA ASN A 394 -16.22 20.30 0.90
C ASN A 394 -16.86 19.42 1.98
N LEU A 395 -18.17 19.41 2.10
CA LEU A 395 -18.89 18.58 3.08
C LEU A 395 -18.83 17.09 2.73
N GLU A 396 -19.20 16.73 1.49
CA GLU A 396 -19.32 15.33 1.09
C GLU A 396 -17.95 14.65 0.93
N VAL A 397 -16.95 15.35 0.40
CA VAL A 397 -15.57 14.84 0.32
C VAL A 397 -15.00 14.62 1.71
N ALA A 398 -15.18 15.57 2.65
CA ALA A 398 -14.75 15.39 4.03
C ALA A 398 -15.41 14.18 4.71
N ARG A 399 -16.71 13.94 4.44
CA ARG A 399 -17.40 12.72 4.93
C ARG A 399 -16.80 11.44 4.37
N ILE A 400 -16.53 11.41 3.07
CA ILE A 400 -15.92 10.23 2.42
C ILE A 400 -14.49 10.02 2.95
N ASP A 401 -13.68 11.07 3.05
CA ASP A 401 -12.31 10.98 3.56
C ASP A 401 -12.27 10.50 5.02
N ALA A 402 -13.20 10.94 5.86
CA ALA A 402 -13.36 10.45 7.24
C ALA A 402 -13.77 8.95 7.28
N LEU A 403 -14.62 8.49 6.35
CA LEU A 403 -14.96 7.07 6.24
C LEU A 403 -13.77 6.24 5.79
N VAL A 404 -12.99 6.71 4.82
CA VAL A 404 -11.76 6.05 4.36
C VAL A 404 -10.78 5.89 5.52
N ALA A 405 -10.52 6.94 6.30
CA ALA A 405 -9.64 6.89 7.46
C ALA A 405 -10.10 5.86 8.51
N LYS A 406 -11.41 5.83 8.83
CA LYS A 406 -11.98 4.82 9.75
C LYS A 406 -11.84 3.38 9.22
N VAL A 407 -11.95 3.19 7.91
CA VAL A 407 -11.76 1.86 7.30
C VAL A 407 -10.29 1.45 7.39
N GLU A 408 -9.35 2.36 7.15
CA GLU A 408 -7.90 2.12 7.28
C GLU A 408 -7.52 1.75 8.72
N GLU A 409 -8.01 2.49 9.71
CA GLU A 409 -7.85 2.17 11.13
C GLU A 409 -8.40 0.78 11.47
N SER A 410 -9.62 0.48 10.99
CA SER A 410 -10.24 -0.84 11.21
C SER A 410 -9.45 -1.99 10.57
N ILE A 411 -8.81 -1.76 9.41
CA ILE A 411 -7.92 -2.76 8.78
C ILE A 411 -6.67 -2.96 9.64
N ALA A 412 -6.07 -1.89 10.18
CA ALA A 412 -4.92 -1.98 11.07
C ALA A 412 -5.24 -2.82 12.32
N LEU A 413 -6.35 -2.51 13.00
CA LEU A 413 -6.82 -3.27 14.17
C LEU A 413 -7.10 -4.75 13.87
N LEU A 414 -7.64 -5.06 12.70
CA LEU A 414 -7.86 -6.45 12.27
C LEU A 414 -6.54 -7.21 12.06
N LYS A 415 -5.52 -6.55 11.50
CA LYS A 415 -4.19 -7.14 11.35
C LYS A 415 -3.54 -7.41 12.71
N GLU A 416 -3.60 -6.45 13.62
CA GLU A 416 -3.12 -6.62 15.01
C GLU A 416 -3.85 -7.76 15.71
N ARG A 417 -5.18 -7.81 15.62
CA ARG A 417 -5.97 -8.89 16.19
C ARG A 417 -5.58 -10.27 15.61
N ARG A 418 -5.33 -10.34 14.30
CA ARG A 418 -4.88 -11.57 13.65
C ARG A 418 -3.57 -12.09 14.25
N VAL A 419 -2.60 -11.20 14.38
CA VAL A 419 -1.28 -11.55 14.94
C VAL A 419 -1.40 -11.93 16.41
N ALA A 420 -2.11 -11.14 17.21
CA ALA A 420 -2.31 -11.42 18.62
C ALA A 420 -3.01 -12.75 18.87
N PHE A 421 -3.98 -13.13 18.00
CA PHE A 421 -4.67 -14.42 18.09
C PHE A 421 -3.74 -15.58 17.75
N ILE A 422 -2.93 -15.46 16.70
CA ILE A 422 -1.91 -16.44 16.35
C ILE A 422 -0.94 -16.61 17.52
N THR A 423 -0.36 -15.54 18.04
CA THR A 423 0.57 -15.56 19.17
C THR A 423 -0.04 -16.27 20.38
N ALA A 424 -1.24 -15.87 20.80
CA ALA A 424 -1.89 -16.46 21.97
C ALA A 424 -2.15 -17.96 21.80
N ALA A 425 -2.51 -18.41 20.59
CA ALA A 425 -2.76 -19.82 20.30
C ALA A 425 -1.47 -20.65 20.27
N VAL A 426 -0.43 -20.20 19.56
CA VAL A 426 0.80 -21.00 19.42
C VAL A 426 1.70 -20.97 20.66
N THR A 427 1.54 -19.98 21.53
CA THR A 427 2.25 -19.91 22.81
C THR A 427 1.48 -20.51 23.99
N GLY A 428 0.26 -21.00 23.74
CA GLY A 428 -0.56 -21.65 24.79
C GLY A 428 -1.20 -20.70 25.77
N GLN A 429 -1.35 -19.42 25.44
CA GLN A 429 -2.04 -18.44 26.30
C GLN A 429 -3.55 -18.64 26.33
N ILE A 430 -4.11 -19.30 25.33
CA ILE A 430 -5.53 -19.64 25.22
C ILE A 430 -5.71 -21.12 24.91
N ASP A 431 -6.68 -21.74 25.56
CA ASP A 431 -7.06 -23.14 25.31
C ASP A 431 -8.10 -23.21 24.19
N LEU A 432 -7.73 -23.81 23.09
CA LEU A 432 -8.58 -23.97 21.91
C LEU A 432 -9.23 -25.35 21.81
N ARG A 433 -9.04 -26.24 22.78
CA ARG A 433 -9.57 -27.65 22.76
C ARG A 433 -11.06 -27.72 23.02
N GLY A 434 -11.66 -26.71 23.64
CA GLY A 434 -13.07 -26.67 24.02
C GLY A 434 -13.94 -25.73 23.16
N GLY A 435 -13.49 -25.36 21.95
CA GLY A 435 -14.18 -24.44 21.05
C GLY A 435 -14.96 -25.13 19.94
#